data_bbd06e5975ddca06c4d60e8a5a400fb2
#
_entry.id   bbd06e5975ddca06c4d60e8a5a400fb2
#
_cell.length_a   1.000
_cell.length_b   1.000
_cell.length_c   1.000
_cell.angle_alpha   90.00
_cell.angle_beta   90.00
_cell.angle_gamma   90.00
#
_symmetry.space_group_name_H-M   'P 1'
#
loop_
_entity.id
_entity.type
_entity.pdbx_description
1 polymer ?
#
loop_
_entity_poly.entity_id
_entity_poly.type
_entity_poly.pdbx_seq_one_letter_code
_entity_poly.pdbx_strand_id
1 'polypeptide(L)'
;MNAKTELAKRLSETFSGGMPVTVEALAAILKDYSITKESDEHRSDLHRRIKYYLGAKRIDGLSDKTLGNYRCNLEMFAAKVNKSAAKVTTDDIRGYISYLDETRHLKDTSLQTHINTLRAFFGWLHTEERIKKNPMAKIKSLKLD
;
A
#
# COMPACT_ATOMS: atom_id res chain seq x y z
N MET A 1 -7.32 -24.51 -9.86
CA MET A 1 -8.15 -24.31 -8.65
C MET A 1 -8.21 -22.83 -8.31
N ASN A 2 -9.38 -22.33 -7.98
CA ASN A 2 -9.45 -20.95 -7.50
C ASN A 2 -9.11 -20.90 -5.99
N ALA A 3 -8.80 -19.71 -5.49
CA ALA A 3 -8.40 -19.52 -4.10
C ALA A 3 -9.48 -19.96 -3.10
N LYS A 4 -10.75 -19.84 -3.45
CA LYS A 4 -11.88 -20.27 -2.61
C LYS A 4 -11.91 -21.79 -2.42
N THR A 5 -11.66 -22.53 -3.48
CA THR A 5 -11.63 -24.01 -3.45
C THR A 5 -10.45 -24.49 -2.59
N GLU A 6 -9.30 -23.87 -2.74
CA GLU A 6 -8.12 -24.19 -1.95
C GLU A 6 -8.33 -23.91 -0.46
N LEU A 7 -8.93 -22.76 -0.13
CA LEU A 7 -9.25 -22.41 1.25
C LEU A 7 -10.25 -23.38 1.86
N ALA A 8 -11.31 -23.73 1.13
CA ALA A 8 -12.31 -24.70 1.58
C ALA A 8 -11.67 -26.07 1.85
N LYS A 9 -10.75 -26.51 1.00
CA LYS A 9 -10.02 -27.76 1.17
C LYS A 9 -9.16 -27.73 2.43
N ARG A 10 -8.40 -26.65 2.67
CA ARG A 10 -7.58 -26.48 3.86
C ARG A 10 -8.40 -26.48 5.15
N LEU A 11 -9.54 -25.80 5.14
CA LEU A 11 -10.44 -25.77 6.27
C LEU A 11 -11.05 -27.15 6.55
N SER A 12 -11.44 -27.87 5.50
CA SER A 12 -11.93 -29.24 5.60
C SER A 12 -10.88 -30.17 6.20
N GLU A 13 -9.63 -30.07 5.78
CA GLU A 13 -8.52 -30.86 6.32
C GLU A 13 -8.23 -30.51 7.78
N THR A 14 -8.31 -29.22 8.15
CA THR A 14 -8.08 -28.76 9.53
C THR A 14 -9.16 -29.27 10.48
N PHE A 15 -10.42 -29.36 10.02
CA PHE A 15 -11.54 -29.76 10.85
C PHE A 15 -11.94 -31.23 10.71
N SER A 16 -11.22 -32.02 9.94
CA SER A 16 -11.52 -33.43 9.70
C SER A 16 -11.40 -34.32 10.96
N GLY A 17 -11.03 -33.76 12.08
CA GLY A 17 -10.85 -34.48 13.36
C GLY A 17 -11.99 -34.43 14.35
N GLY A 18 -13.20 -33.94 14.02
CA GLY A 18 -14.25 -34.10 14.98
C GLY A 18 -15.40 -33.10 15.09
N MET A 19 -15.43 -32.00 14.33
CA MET A 19 -16.61 -31.14 14.33
C MET A 19 -17.19 -30.98 12.95
N PRO A 20 -18.53 -31.18 12.77
CA PRO A 20 -19.16 -30.90 11.49
C PRO A 20 -19.10 -29.41 11.22
N VAL A 21 -18.34 -29.00 10.21
CA VAL A 21 -18.33 -27.61 9.75
C VAL A 21 -19.56 -27.44 8.87
N THR A 22 -20.48 -26.57 9.28
CA THR A 22 -21.67 -26.30 8.48
C THR A 22 -21.31 -25.50 7.24
N VAL A 23 -22.09 -25.70 6.17
CA VAL A 23 -21.94 -24.94 4.92
C VAL A 23 -22.01 -23.43 5.17
N GLU A 24 -22.85 -23.03 6.14
CA GLU A 24 -23.02 -21.64 6.54
C GLU A 24 -21.73 -21.05 7.14
N ALA A 25 -21.03 -21.79 7.99
CA ALA A 25 -19.76 -21.37 8.56
C ALA A 25 -18.69 -21.23 7.47
N LEU A 26 -18.63 -22.17 6.52
CA LEU A 26 -17.71 -22.09 5.36
C LEU A 26 -18.03 -20.91 4.47
N ALA A 27 -19.31 -20.63 4.23
CA ALA A 27 -19.73 -19.48 3.42
C ALA A 27 -19.34 -18.16 4.06
N ALA A 28 -19.49 -18.04 5.39
CA ALA A 28 -19.08 -16.85 6.13
C ALA A 28 -17.56 -16.61 6.04
N ILE A 29 -16.76 -17.68 6.21
CA ILE A 29 -15.29 -17.61 6.11
C ILE A 29 -14.87 -17.24 4.68
N LEU A 30 -15.51 -17.82 3.66
CA LEU A 30 -15.22 -17.52 2.27
C LEU A 30 -15.60 -16.08 1.90
N LYS A 31 -16.63 -15.53 2.50
CA LYS A 31 -17.02 -14.14 2.31
C LYS A 31 -15.95 -13.19 2.86
N ASP A 32 -15.47 -13.44 4.08
CA ASP A 32 -14.39 -12.67 4.69
C ASP A 32 -13.10 -12.77 3.89
N TYR A 33 -12.79 -13.97 3.39
CA TYR A 33 -11.64 -14.21 2.52
C TYR A 33 -11.72 -13.43 1.22
N SER A 34 -12.91 -13.32 0.63
CA SER A 34 -13.12 -12.54 -0.60
C SER A 34 -12.85 -11.05 -0.38
N ILE A 35 -13.29 -10.50 0.76
CA ILE A 35 -13.02 -9.10 1.14
C ILE A 35 -11.53 -8.88 1.33
N THR A 36 -10.83 -9.78 2.00
CA THR A 36 -9.39 -9.72 2.19
C THR A 36 -8.65 -9.75 0.85
N LYS A 37 -9.10 -10.57 -0.09
CA LYS A 37 -8.49 -10.68 -1.42
C LYS A 37 -8.63 -9.39 -2.23
N GLU A 38 -9.77 -8.71 -2.16
CA GLU A 38 -9.96 -7.42 -2.82
C GLU A 38 -9.01 -6.37 -2.26
N SER A 39 -8.86 -6.30 -0.94
CA SER A 39 -7.88 -5.44 -0.28
C SER A 39 -6.46 -5.76 -0.73
N ASP A 40 -6.11 -7.03 -0.86
CA ASP A 40 -4.80 -7.48 -1.33
C ASP A 40 -4.55 -7.11 -2.79
N GLU A 41 -5.57 -7.10 -3.64
CA GLU A 41 -5.44 -6.66 -5.04
C GLU A 41 -5.07 -5.18 -5.14
N HIS A 42 -5.70 -4.31 -4.37
CA HIS A 42 -5.36 -2.88 -4.32
C HIS A 42 -3.96 -2.65 -3.75
N ARG A 43 -3.63 -3.36 -2.71
CA ARG A 43 -2.30 -3.36 -2.10
C ARG A 43 -1.25 -3.84 -3.11
N SER A 44 -1.59 -4.87 -3.89
CA SER A 44 -0.73 -5.43 -4.93
C SER A 44 -0.41 -4.41 -6.03
N ASP A 45 -1.37 -3.54 -6.42
CA ASP A 45 -1.12 -2.50 -7.42
C ASP A 45 -0.06 -1.50 -6.95
N LEU A 46 -0.22 -0.94 -5.74
CA LEU A 46 0.78 -0.03 -5.17
C LEU A 46 2.13 -0.72 -5.00
N HIS A 47 2.15 -1.93 -4.48
CA HIS A 47 3.37 -2.72 -4.31
C HIS A 47 4.12 -2.90 -5.63
N ARG A 48 3.41 -3.26 -6.68
CA ARG A 48 3.99 -3.46 -8.01
C ARG A 48 4.58 -2.16 -8.55
N ARG A 49 3.87 -1.05 -8.39
CA ARG A 49 4.33 0.27 -8.83
C ARG A 49 5.54 0.76 -8.04
N ILE A 50 5.57 0.53 -6.74
CA ILE A 50 6.70 0.84 -5.87
C ILE A 50 7.93 0.05 -6.32
N LYS A 51 7.78 -1.24 -6.54
CA LYS A 51 8.86 -2.11 -7.00
C LYS A 51 9.43 -1.63 -8.34
N TYR A 52 8.56 -1.27 -9.26
CA TYR A 52 8.95 -0.76 -10.57
C TYR A 52 9.70 0.57 -10.44
N TYR A 53 9.20 1.48 -9.61
CA TYR A 53 9.84 2.77 -9.33
C TYR A 53 11.24 2.58 -8.74
N LEU A 54 11.38 1.73 -7.74
CA LEU A 54 12.67 1.47 -7.11
C LEU A 54 13.68 0.86 -8.09
N GLY A 55 13.23 -0.03 -8.96
CA GLY A 55 14.05 -0.59 -10.03
C GLY A 55 14.54 0.47 -11.00
N ALA A 56 13.67 1.38 -11.42
CA ALA A 56 14.04 2.49 -12.30
C ALA A 56 15.04 3.43 -11.63
N LYS A 57 14.87 3.73 -10.35
CA LYS A 57 15.79 4.60 -9.60
C LYS A 57 17.14 3.93 -9.34
N ARG A 58 17.17 2.62 -9.20
CA ARG A 58 18.42 1.86 -9.12
C ARG A 58 19.24 2.04 -10.41
N ILE A 59 18.59 1.95 -11.57
CA ILE A 59 19.20 2.17 -12.88
C ILE A 59 19.75 3.61 -12.97
N ASP A 60 19.03 4.58 -12.41
CA ASP A 60 19.44 5.99 -12.36
C ASP A 60 20.61 6.25 -11.40
N GLY A 61 21.02 5.24 -10.63
CA GLY A 61 22.21 5.33 -9.79
C GLY A 61 21.99 5.66 -8.33
N LEU A 62 20.73 5.57 -7.83
CA LEU A 62 20.48 5.79 -6.41
C LEU A 62 21.14 4.69 -5.58
N SER A 63 21.68 5.07 -4.41
CA SER A 63 22.32 4.12 -3.50
C SER A 63 21.32 3.15 -2.87
N ASP A 64 21.80 1.99 -2.45
CA ASP A 64 20.99 0.98 -1.75
C ASP A 64 20.36 1.55 -0.48
N LYS A 65 21.07 2.41 0.23
CA LYS A 65 20.56 3.07 1.44
C LYS A 65 19.35 3.97 1.12
N THR A 66 19.45 4.79 0.10
CA THR A 66 18.37 5.67 -0.35
C THR A 66 17.17 4.86 -0.83
N LEU A 67 17.43 3.81 -1.63
CA LEU A 67 16.37 2.91 -2.11
C LEU A 67 15.67 2.19 -0.96
N GLY A 68 16.42 1.75 0.05
CA GLY A 68 15.85 1.12 1.25
C GLY A 68 14.93 2.06 2.03
N ASN A 69 15.34 3.33 2.19
CA ASN A 69 14.54 4.36 2.84
C ASN A 69 13.25 4.64 2.06
N TYR A 70 13.35 4.76 0.75
CA TYR A 70 12.19 4.96 -0.12
C TYR A 70 11.23 3.78 -0.02
N ARG A 71 11.76 2.56 -0.06
CA ARG A 71 10.95 1.34 0.07
C ARG A 71 10.16 1.33 1.39
N CYS A 72 10.84 1.56 2.51
CA CYS A 72 10.18 1.59 3.81
C CYS A 72 9.04 2.61 3.87
N ASN A 73 9.31 3.84 3.42
CA ASN A 73 8.32 4.91 3.46
C ASN A 73 7.14 4.64 2.52
N LEU A 74 7.40 4.12 1.33
CA LEU A 74 6.36 3.82 0.35
C LEU A 74 5.51 2.62 0.76
N GLU A 75 6.12 1.60 1.35
CA GLU A 75 5.39 0.43 1.84
C GLU A 75 4.49 0.78 3.03
N MET A 76 4.93 1.65 3.92
CA MET A 76 4.09 2.17 5.00
C MET A 76 2.87 2.91 4.44
N PHE A 77 3.08 3.74 3.44
CA PHE A 77 2.00 4.45 2.76
C PHE A 77 1.02 3.47 2.11
N ALA A 78 1.52 2.50 1.36
CA ALA A 78 0.69 1.49 0.69
C ALA A 78 -0.15 0.67 1.66
N ALA A 79 0.42 0.33 2.81
CA ALA A 79 -0.30 -0.42 3.85
C ALA A 79 -1.44 0.40 4.46
N LYS A 80 -1.27 1.70 4.63
CA LYS A 80 -2.26 2.57 5.26
C LYS A 80 -3.35 3.03 4.28
N VAL A 81 -2.96 3.45 3.09
CA VAL A 81 -3.90 4.02 2.11
C VAL A 81 -4.61 2.93 1.30
N ASN A 82 -4.00 1.82 1.05
CA ASN A 82 -4.59 0.63 0.41
C ASN A 82 -5.53 0.91 -0.77
N LYS A 83 -5.05 1.73 -1.72
CA LYS A 83 -5.75 2.05 -2.97
C LYS A 83 -4.83 1.80 -4.16
N SER A 84 -5.40 1.64 -5.36
CA SER A 84 -4.57 1.65 -6.56
C SER A 84 -3.98 3.06 -6.76
N ALA A 85 -2.79 3.13 -7.36
CA ALA A 85 -2.06 4.40 -7.53
C ALA A 85 -2.91 5.45 -8.28
N ALA A 86 -3.68 5.03 -9.27
CA ALA A 86 -4.53 5.91 -10.06
C ALA A 86 -5.70 6.51 -9.26
N LYS A 87 -6.07 5.88 -8.15
CA LYS A 87 -7.20 6.31 -7.32
C LYS A 87 -6.79 7.10 -6.08
N VAL A 88 -5.49 7.25 -5.82
CA VAL A 88 -5.01 8.05 -4.69
C VAL A 88 -5.29 9.53 -4.97
N THR A 89 -5.94 10.19 -4.01
CA THR A 89 -6.30 11.60 -4.10
C THR A 89 -5.41 12.46 -3.21
N THR A 90 -5.47 13.78 -3.41
CA THR A 90 -4.79 14.73 -2.52
C THR A 90 -5.28 14.60 -1.08
N ASP A 91 -6.57 14.35 -0.89
CA ASP A 91 -7.15 14.16 0.45
C ASP A 91 -6.61 12.88 1.12
N ASP A 92 -6.37 11.81 0.36
CA ASP A 92 -5.71 10.61 0.88
C ASP A 92 -4.30 10.93 1.39
N ILE A 93 -3.55 11.74 0.65
CA ILE A 93 -2.22 12.19 1.06
C ILE A 93 -2.29 13.03 2.33
N ARG A 94 -3.20 14.01 2.39
CA ARG A 94 -3.38 14.85 3.57
C ARG A 94 -3.76 14.02 4.80
N GLY A 95 -4.66 13.07 4.63
CA GLY A 95 -5.06 12.15 5.69
C GLY A 95 -3.89 11.30 6.20
N TYR A 96 -3.04 10.84 5.30
CA TYR A 96 -1.85 10.08 5.66
C TYR A 96 -0.84 10.92 6.43
N ILE A 97 -0.60 12.15 5.99
CA ILE A 97 0.30 13.09 6.69
C ILE A 97 -0.23 13.39 8.09
N SER A 98 -1.53 13.65 8.23
CA SER A 98 -2.18 13.84 9.54
C SER A 98 -2.02 12.60 10.43
N TYR A 99 -2.17 11.42 9.88
CA TYR A 99 -1.96 10.17 10.60
C TYR A 99 -0.52 10.05 11.13
N LEU A 100 0.47 10.38 10.32
CA LEU A 100 1.87 10.34 10.74
C LEU A 100 2.14 11.36 11.85
N ASP A 101 1.58 12.54 11.76
CA ASP A 101 1.76 13.62 12.74
C ASP A 101 1.01 13.33 14.04
N GLU A 102 -0.28 13.06 13.97
CA GLU A 102 -1.17 12.97 15.13
C GLU A 102 -1.13 11.63 15.83
N THR A 103 -1.03 10.52 15.07
CA THR A 103 -1.08 9.17 15.62
C THR A 103 0.31 8.61 15.87
N ARG A 104 1.22 8.79 14.91
CA ARG A 104 2.59 8.30 15.02
C ARG A 104 3.54 9.29 15.69
N HIS A 105 3.14 10.52 15.87
CA HIS A 105 3.92 11.60 16.52
C HIS A 105 5.34 11.75 15.94
N LEU A 106 5.45 11.68 14.61
CA LEU A 106 6.75 11.83 13.96
C LEU A 106 7.25 13.26 14.08
N LYS A 107 8.56 13.41 14.21
CA LYS A 107 9.21 14.71 14.18
C LYS A 107 9.04 15.36 12.80
N ASP A 108 9.08 16.68 12.73
CA ASP A 108 8.92 17.44 11.49
C ASP A 108 9.92 17.02 10.42
N THR A 109 11.16 16.72 10.78
CA THR A 109 12.18 16.23 9.84
C THR A 109 11.80 14.87 9.24
N SER A 110 11.31 13.94 10.06
CA SER A 110 10.84 12.63 9.58
C SER A 110 9.60 12.78 8.72
N LEU A 111 8.66 13.63 9.13
CA LEU A 111 7.45 13.90 8.39
C LEU A 111 7.77 14.49 7.00
N GLN A 112 8.73 15.44 6.95
CA GLN A 112 9.18 16.02 5.68
C GLN A 112 9.83 14.95 4.78
N THR A 113 10.55 14.00 5.35
CA THR A 113 11.15 12.88 4.60
C THR A 113 10.07 12.05 3.93
N HIS A 114 8.97 11.73 4.64
CA HIS A 114 7.83 11.02 4.07
C HIS A 114 7.18 11.82 2.94
N ILE A 115 6.99 13.11 3.13
CA ILE A 115 6.44 14.02 2.11
C ILE A 115 7.32 14.01 0.86
N ASN A 116 8.62 14.13 1.02
CA ASN A 116 9.58 14.13 -0.08
C ASN A 116 9.56 12.81 -0.85
N THR A 117 9.48 11.69 -0.14
CA THR A 117 9.39 10.35 -0.75
C THR A 117 8.13 10.21 -1.60
N LEU A 118 6.97 10.62 -1.06
CA LEU A 118 5.70 10.59 -1.78
C LEU A 118 5.72 11.51 -3.00
N ARG A 119 6.30 12.68 -2.86
CA ARG A 119 6.43 13.64 -3.96
C ARG A 119 7.27 13.06 -5.10
N ALA A 120 8.39 12.44 -4.79
CA ALA A 120 9.25 11.81 -5.78
C ALA A 120 8.53 10.66 -6.49
N PHE A 121 7.84 9.81 -5.74
CA PHE A 121 7.13 8.64 -6.28
C PHE A 121 5.97 9.04 -7.19
N PHE A 122 5.05 9.86 -6.70
CA PHE A 122 3.88 10.27 -7.49
C PHE A 122 4.27 11.20 -8.64
N GLY A 123 5.28 12.05 -8.46
CA GLY A 123 5.83 12.87 -9.53
C GLY A 123 6.39 12.01 -10.66
N TRP A 124 7.11 10.95 -10.32
CA TRP A 124 7.64 10.00 -11.30
C TRP A 124 6.51 9.27 -12.04
N LEU A 125 5.49 8.77 -11.30
CA LEU A 125 4.33 8.12 -11.92
C LEU A 125 3.60 9.04 -12.89
N HIS A 126 3.46 10.30 -12.54
CA HIS A 126 2.81 11.29 -13.38
C HIS A 126 3.65 11.59 -14.64
N THR A 127 4.96 11.77 -14.48
CA THR A 127 5.88 12.00 -15.60
C THR A 127 5.89 10.82 -16.57
N GLU A 128 5.83 9.59 -16.04
CA GLU A 128 5.80 8.36 -16.85
C GLU A 128 4.39 8.04 -17.36
N GLU A 129 3.45 8.96 -17.20
CA GLU A 129 2.06 8.83 -17.66
C GLU A 129 1.33 7.60 -17.10
N ARG A 130 1.73 7.15 -15.90
CA ARG A 130 1.09 6.02 -15.20
C ARG A 130 -0.13 6.45 -14.41
N ILE A 131 -0.23 7.73 -14.07
CA ILE A 131 -1.38 8.35 -13.44
C ILE A 131 -1.72 9.64 -14.18
N LYS A 132 -3.00 10.02 -14.21
CA LYS A 132 -3.47 11.21 -14.91
C LYS A 132 -3.26 12.49 -14.13
N LYS A 133 -3.40 12.40 -12.80
CA LYS A 133 -3.26 13.54 -11.89
C LYS A 133 -2.24 13.20 -10.83
N ASN A 134 -1.41 14.18 -10.46
CA ASN A 134 -0.44 14.03 -9.39
C ASN A 134 -1.08 14.44 -8.05
N PRO A 135 -1.35 13.49 -7.13
CA PRO A 135 -1.99 13.83 -5.85
C PRO A 135 -1.10 14.68 -4.93
N MET A 136 0.20 14.77 -5.23
CA MET A 136 1.13 15.60 -4.46
C MET A 136 1.25 17.03 -4.98
N ALA A 137 0.65 17.36 -6.11
CA ALA A 137 0.80 18.68 -6.74
C ALA A 137 0.38 19.84 -5.84
N LYS A 138 -0.62 19.63 -4.98
CA LYS A 138 -1.14 20.66 -4.06
C LYS A 138 -0.53 20.57 -2.65
N ILE A 139 0.33 19.59 -2.39
CA ILE A 139 0.94 19.40 -1.08
C ILE A 139 2.18 20.26 -0.98
N LYS A 140 2.23 21.09 0.06
CA LYS A 140 3.37 21.98 0.33
C LYS A 140 4.36 21.29 1.28
N SER A 141 5.62 21.66 1.16
CA SER A 141 6.64 21.26 2.13
C SER A 141 6.38 21.92 3.47
N LEU A 142 6.73 21.21 4.56
CA LEU A 142 6.66 21.78 5.88
C LEU A 142 7.66 22.94 6.02
N LYS A 143 7.26 23.96 6.77
CA LYS A 143 8.22 24.98 7.20
C LYS A 143 8.99 24.41 8.39
N LEU A 144 10.24 24.10 8.16
CA LEU A 144 11.15 23.65 9.22
C LEU A 144 11.85 24.89 9.78
N ASP A 145 11.67 25.12 11.05
CA ASP A 145 12.38 26.19 11.78
C ASP A 145 13.80 25.74 12.14
#